data_a555897ccf1ad623916479085a62c91e
#
_entry.id   a555897ccf1ad623916479085a62c91e
#
_cell.length_a   1.000
_cell.length_b   1.000
_cell.length_c   1.000
_cell.angle_alpha   90.00
_cell.angle_beta   90.00
_cell.angle_gamma   90.00
#
_symmetry.space_group_name_H-M   'P 1'
#
loop_
_entity.id
_entity.type
_entity.pdbx_description
1 polymer ?
#
loop_
_entity_poly.entity_id
_entity_poly.type
_entity_poly.pdbx_seq_one_letter_code
_entity_poly.pdbx_strand_id
1 'polypeptide(L)'
;MDNKVLKEKLFEAVKQKGLITEQANSGKKDFTEMMSLLLHSRTQSHTLHLQTKSYAEHIALNGYYDDISSLIDGLIESYQGKYTILKGYKQYPIEDYKDTTTTVNYLKD
;
A
#
# COMPACT_ATOMS: atom_id res chain seq x y z
N MET A 1 -3.26 -11.26 -9.59
CA MET A 1 -4.51 -11.05 -8.84
C MET A 1 -5.29 -9.93 -9.49
N ASP A 2 -6.57 -10.14 -9.67
CA ASP A 2 -7.48 -9.11 -10.20
C ASP A 2 -7.47 -7.90 -9.28
N ASN A 3 -7.37 -6.71 -9.84
CA ASN A 3 -7.34 -5.44 -9.12
C ASN A 3 -8.61 -5.26 -8.26
N LYS A 4 -9.76 -5.67 -8.78
CA LYS A 4 -11.02 -5.58 -8.06
C LYS A 4 -11.04 -6.48 -6.81
N VAL A 5 -10.55 -7.70 -6.93
CA VAL A 5 -10.48 -8.65 -5.80
C VAL A 5 -9.52 -8.15 -4.73
N LEU A 6 -8.36 -7.62 -5.14
CA LEU A 6 -7.40 -7.05 -4.21
C LEU A 6 -8.00 -5.87 -3.45
N LYS A 7 -8.68 -4.98 -4.15
CA LYS A 7 -9.35 -3.82 -3.56
C LYS A 7 -10.38 -4.24 -2.53
N GLU A 8 -11.21 -5.24 -2.85
CA GLU A 8 -12.23 -5.75 -1.94
C GLU A 8 -11.61 -6.37 -0.69
N LYS A 9 -10.56 -7.16 -0.85
CA LYS A 9 -9.88 -7.79 0.29
C LYS A 9 -9.25 -6.77 1.22
N LEU A 10 -8.60 -5.75 0.67
CA LEU A 10 -7.99 -4.71 1.47
C LEU A 10 -9.05 -3.86 2.18
N PHE A 11 -10.14 -3.54 1.51
CA PHE A 11 -11.25 -2.80 2.09
C PHE A 11 -11.86 -3.57 3.26
N GLU A 12 -12.08 -4.89 3.10
CA GLU A 12 -12.61 -5.73 4.17
C GLU A 12 -11.63 -5.84 5.34
N ALA A 13 -10.34 -5.94 5.09
CA ALA A 13 -9.33 -5.99 6.13
C ALA A 13 -9.33 -4.70 6.97
N VAL A 14 -9.41 -3.55 6.30
CA VAL A 14 -9.51 -2.25 6.96
C VAL A 14 -10.76 -2.17 7.82
N LYS A 15 -11.89 -2.64 7.29
CA LYS A 15 -13.17 -2.65 7.97
C LYS A 15 -13.15 -3.54 9.21
N GLN A 16 -12.58 -4.74 9.09
CA GLN A 16 -12.48 -5.70 10.19
C GLN A 16 -11.61 -5.19 11.33
N LYS A 17 -10.61 -4.41 11.02
CA LYS A 17 -9.76 -3.80 12.05
C LYS A 17 -10.39 -2.58 12.70
N GLY A 18 -11.58 -2.22 12.29
CA GLY A 18 -12.29 -1.07 12.83
C GLY A 18 -11.71 0.28 12.39
N LEU A 19 -10.91 0.27 11.33
CA LEU A 19 -10.25 1.49 10.86
C LEU A 19 -11.20 2.45 10.15
N ILE A 20 -12.34 1.95 9.69
CA ILE A 20 -13.40 2.75 9.07
C ILE A 20 -14.65 2.64 9.95
N THR A 21 -14.57 3.11 11.17
CA THR A 21 -15.68 3.11 12.11
C THR A 21 -15.96 4.51 12.64
N GLU A 22 -17.03 4.63 13.39
CA GLU A 22 -17.44 5.90 13.97
C GLU A 22 -16.51 6.41 15.08
N GLN A 23 -15.58 5.58 15.55
CA GLN A 23 -14.57 6.01 16.52
C GLN A 23 -13.44 6.73 15.78
N ALA A 24 -13.76 7.92 15.31
CA ALA A 24 -13.06 8.61 14.26
C ALA A 24 -11.59 8.97 14.54
N ASN A 25 -11.18 9.17 15.82
CA ASN A 25 -9.84 9.68 16.08
C ASN A 25 -8.76 8.59 16.08
N SER A 26 -8.98 7.46 16.78
CA SER A 26 -8.02 6.35 16.74
C SER A 26 -8.07 5.63 15.40
N GLY A 27 -9.26 5.45 14.82
CA GLY A 27 -9.41 4.84 13.51
C GLY A 27 -8.74 5.64 12.40
N LYS A 28 -8.81 6.97 12.47
CA LYS A 28 -8.15 7.85 11.50
C LYS A 28 -6.64 7.73 11.55
N LYS A 29 -6.06 7.66 12.75
CA LYS A 29 -4.61 7.52 12.92
C LYS A 29 -4.13 6.18 12.36
N ASP A 30 -4.84 5.10 12.69
CA ASP A 30 -4.48 3.76 12.21
C ASP A 30 -4.62 3.65 10.69
N PHE A 31 -5.67 4.26 10.14
CA PHE A 31 -5.88 4.28 8.71
C PHE A 31 -4.78 5.06 8.01
N THR A 32 -4.39 6.22 8.55
CA THR A 32 -3.31 7.03 8.00
C THR A 32 -1.98 6.27 8.02
N GLU A 33 -1.68 5.55 9.09
CA GLU A 33 -0.48 4.71 9.16
C GLU A 33 -0.49 3.63 8.10
N MET A 34 -1.64 2.95 7.94
CA MET A 34 -1.76 1.90 6.92
C MET A 34 -1.59 2.47 5.52
N MET A 35 -2.20 3.61 5.23
CA MET A 35 -2.06 4.24 3.92
C MET A 35 -0.62 4.71 3.69
N SER A 36 0.06 5.18 4.75
CA SER A 36 1.47 5.55 4.66
C SER A 36 2.35 4.34 4.29
N LEU A 37 2.07 3.18 4.89
CA LEU A 37 2.79 1.94 4.57
C LEU A 37 2.51 1.49 3.14
N LEU A 38 1.28 1.61 2.67
CA LEU A 38 0.94 1.27 1.29
C LEU A 38 1.61 2.20 0.29
N LEU A 39 1.64 3.51 0.59
CA LEU A 39 2.35 4.47 -0.24
C LEU A 39 3.85 4.18 -0.28
N HIS A 40 4.42 3.80 0.87
CA HIS A 40 5.81 3.36 0.92
C HIS A 40 6.02 2.11 0.07
N SER A 41 5.12 1.13 0.14
CA SER A 41 5.24 -0.08 -0.66
C SER A 41 5.21 0.21 -2.16
N ARG A 42 4.42 1.20 -2.58
CA ARG A 42 4.39 1.62 -3.97
C ARG A 42 5.75 2.16 -4.41
N THR A 43 6.34 3.06 -3.63
CA THR A 43 7.62 3.66 -3.97
C THR A 43 8.75 2.63 -3.84
N GLN A 44 8.71 1.80 -2.80
CA GLN A 44 9.72 0.75 -2.59
C GLN A 44 9.71 -0.27 -3.73
N SER A 45 8.53 -0.73 -4.13
CA SER A 45 8.43 -1.69 -5.24
C SER A 45 8.88 -1.07 -6.56
N HIS A 46 8.59 0.20 -6.78
CA HIS A 46 9.05 0.91 -7.98
C HIS A 46 10.58 1.01 -7.98
N THR A 47 11.18 1.34 -6.85
CA THR A 47 12.64 1.41 -6.71
C THR A 47 13.28 0.04 -6.99
N LEU A 48 12.74 -1.01 -6.38
CA LEU A 48 13.23 -2.37 -6.59
C LEU A 48 13.08 -2.81 -8.04
N HIS A 49 11.97 -2.44 -8.69
CA HIS A 49 11.73 -2.68 -10.11
C HIS A 49 12.82 -2.06 -10.98
N LEU A 50 13.27 -0.87 -10.63
CA LEU A 50 14.31 -0.18 -11.39
C LEU A 50 15.70 -0.78 -11.15
N GLN A 51 15.93 -1.39 -10.02
CA GLN A 51 17.25 -1.88 -9.61
C GLN A 51 17.49 -3.36 -9.86
N THR A 52 16.43 -4.17 -9.96
CA THR A 52 16.58 -5.62 -10.15
C THR A 52 17.21 -5.93 -11.50
N LYS A 53 18.00 -7.02 -11.53
CA LYS A 53 18.57 -7.55 -12.77
C LYS A 53 17.75 -8.69 -13.35
N SER A 54 16.75 -9.17 -12.61
CA SER A 54 15.86 -10.24 -13.06
C SER A 54 14.69 -9.64 -13.84
N TYR A 55 14.53 -10.06 -15.09
CA TYR A 55 13.42 -9.57 -15.93
C TYR A 55 12.06 -9.98 -15.36
N ALA A 56 11.96 -11.22 -14.86
CA ALA A 56 10.71 -11.70 -14.27
C ALA A 56 10.33 -10.85 -13.03
N GLU A 57 11.30 -10.54 -12.20
CA GLU A 57 11.10 -9.71 -11.02
C GLU A 57 10.75 -8.27 -11.41
N HIS A 58 11.40 -7.75 -12.44
CA HIS A 58 11.10 -6.42 -12.99
C HIS A 58 9.62 -6.32 -13.41
N ILE A 59 9.12 -7.31 -14.14
CA ILE A 59 7.73 -7.33 -14.59
C ILE A 59 6.76 -7.49 -13.42
N ALA A 60 7.07 -8.37 -12.47
CA ALA A 60 6.21 -8.58 -11.31
C ALA A 60 6.10 -7.31 -10.44
N LEU A 61 7.22 -6.63 -10.22
CA LEU A 61 7.23 -5.40 -9.45
C LEU A 61 6.50 -4.27 -10.17
N ASN A 62 6.62 -4.21 -11.49
CA ASN A 62 5.88 -3.25 -12.30
C ASN A 62 4.38 -3.41 -12.14
N GLY A 63 3.89 -4.66 -12.23
CA GLY A 63 2.48 -4.95 -12.02
C GLY A 63 2.01 -4.54 -10.64
N TYR A 64 2.81 -4.83 -9.63
CA TYR A 64 2.48 -4.50 -8.24
C TYR A 64 2.32 -3.00 -8.04
N TYR A 65 3.32 -2.19 -8.43
CA TYR A 65 3.20 -0.77 -8.11
C TYR A 65 2.14 -0.06 -8.96
N ASP A 66 1.86 -0.54 -10.17
CA ASP A 66 0.76 0.00 -10.96
C ASP A 66 -0.59 -0.27 -10.31
N ASP A 67 -0.83 -1.51 -9.88
CA ASP A 67 -2.07 -1.91 -9.26
C ASP A 67 -2.27 -1.24 -7.90
N ILE A 68 -1.22 -1.18 -7.10
CA ILE A 68 -1.32 -0.61 -5.75
C ILE A 68 -1.59 0.89 -5.78
N SER A 69 -1.09 1.60 -6.80
CA SER A 69 -1.33 3.04 -6.93
C SER A 69 -2.82 3.35 -7.06
N SER A 70 -3.52 2.66 -7.96
CA SER A 70 -4.96 2.85 -8.14
C SER A 70 -5.74 2.44 -6.89
N LEU A 71 -5.31 1.36 -6.24
CA LEU A 71 -5.95 0.86 -5.03
C LEU A 71 -5.84 1.87 -3.88
N ILE A 72 -4.66 2.43 -3.69
CA ILE A 72 -4.43 3.43 -2.64
C ILE A 72 -5.29 4.66 -2.88
N ASP A 73 -5.31 5.16 -4.11
CA ASP A 73 -6.13 6.32 -4.47
C ASP A 73 -7.60 6.05 -4.15
N GLY A 74 -8.11 4.89 -4.55
CA GLY A 74 -9.50 4.52 -4.29
C GLY A 74 -9.83 4.45 -2.81
N LEU A 75 -8.94 3.87 -2.01
CA LEU A 75 -9.14 3.74 -0.57
C LEU A 75 -9.13 5.10 0.13
N ILE A 76 -8.13 5.93 -0.19
CA ILE A 76 -8.01 7.25 0.42
C ILE A 76 -9.19 8.14 0.02
N GLU A 77 -9.55 8.16 -1.25
CA GLU A 77 -10.67 8.96 -1.74
C GLU A 77 -11.99 8.51 -1.11
N SER A 78 -12.21 7.21 -0.96
CA SER A 78 -13.40 6.68 -0.32
C SER A 78 -13.49 7.11 1.14
N TYR A 79 -12.36 7.05 1.85
CA TYR A 79 -12.29 7.48 3.25
C TYR A 79 -12.57 8.98 3.36
N GLN A 80 -11.90 9.79 2.55
CA GLN A 80 -12.04 11.24 2.59
C GLN A 80 -13.45 11.69 2.21
N GLY A 81 -14.10 10.97 1.29
CA GLY A 81 -15.48 11.26 0.92
C GLY A 81 -16.47 11.00 2.05
N LYS A 82 -16.17 10.04 2.92
CA LYS A 82 -17.05 9.68 4.02
C LYS A 82 -16.74 10.42 5.32
N TYR A 83 -15.48 10.74 5.56
CA TYR A 83 -15.05 11.34 6.82
C TYR A 83 -14.42 12.72 6.60
N THR A 84 -13.10 12.76 6.44
CA THR A 84 -12.35 14.01 6.31
C THR A 84 -11.04 13.76 5.58
N ILE A 85 -10.41 14.82 5.14
CA ILE A 85 -9.10 14.72 4.47
C ILE A 85 -8.06 14.14 5.41
N LEU A 86 -7.33 13.13 4.93
CA LEU A 86 -6.26 12.50 5.68
C LEU A 86 -5.05 13.42 5.74
N LYS A 87 -4.48 13.54 6.94
CA LYS A 87 -3.25 14.28 7.19
C LYS A 87 -2.36 13.48 8.11
N GLY A 88 -1.10 13.88 8.21
CA GLY A 88 -0.15 13.23 9.11
C GLY A 88 0.43 11.95 8.56
N TYR A 89 0.59 11.88 7.23
CA TYR A 89 1.26 10.74 6.61
C TYR A 89 2.66 10.57 7.16
N LYS A 90 3.06 9.33 7.38
CA LYS A 90 4.39 8.98 7.86
C LYS A 90 5.31 8.67 6.70
N GLN A 91 6.60 8.92 6.90
CA GLN A 91 7.63 8.61 5.93
C GLN A 91 8.45 7.44 6.41
N TYR A 92 8.84 6.59 5.47
CA TYR A 92 9.69 5.42 5.75
C TYR A 92 10.85 5.42 4.77
N PRO A 93 12.06 5.00 5.20
CA PRO A 93 13.20 4.98 4.29
C PRO A 93 13.00 4.02 3.14
N ILE A 94 13.50 4.40 1.98
CA ILE A 94 13.50 3.54 0.79
C ILE A 94 14.81 2.75 0.79
N GLU A 95 14.69 1.42 0.70
CA GLU A 95 15.82 0.52 0.70
C GLU A 95 16.25 0.19 -0.73
N ASP A 96 17.56 0.03 -0.93
CA ASP A 96 18.07 -0.44 -2.20
C ASP A 96 17.85 -1.94 -2.35
N TYR A 97 17.80 -2.38 -3.60
CA TYR A 97 17.65 -3.80 -3.92
C TYR A 97 18.86 -4.59 -3.43
N LYS A 98 18.59 -5.68 -2.76
CA LYS A 98 19.64 -6.61 -2.28
C LYS A 98 19.57 -7.94 -3.02
N ASP A 99 18.45 -8.63 -2.91
CA ASP A 99 18.24 -9.91 -3.55
C ASP A 99 16.73 -10.22 -3.61
N THR A 100 16.38 -11.27 -4.34
CA THR A 100 14.99 -11.70 -4.52
C THR A 100 14.34 -12.07 -3.19
N THR A 101 15.06 -12.74 -2.31
CA THR A 101 14.52 -13.16 -1.02
C THR A 101 14.13 -11.96 -0.17
N THR A 102 14.98 -10.95 -0.11
CA THR A 102 14.67 -9.71 0.63
C THR A 102 13.44 -9.02 0.07
N THR A 103 13.34 -8.92 -1.26
CA THR A 103 12.20 -8.32 -1.94
C THR A 103 10.90 -9.07 -1.62
N VAL A 104 10.91 -10.40 -1.71
CA VAL A 104 9.74 -11.22 -1.43
C VAL A 104 9.30 -11.06 0.03
N ASN A 105 10.25 -11.06 0.95
CA ASN A 105 9.95 -10.90 2.37
C ASN A 105 9.31 -9.54 2.66
N TYR A 106 9.81 -8.49 2.03
CA TYR A 106 9.22 -7.16 2.17
C TYR A 106 7.75 -7.15 1.72
N LEU A 107 7.46 -7.76 0.58
CA LEU A 107 6.09 -7.76 0.04
C LEU A 107 5.12 -8.61 0.85
N LYS A 108 5.63 -9.61 1.59
CA LYS A 108 4.79 -10.45 2.47
C LYS A 108 4.35 -9.72 3.74
N ASP A 109 5.16 -8.82 4.23
CA ASP A 109 4.87 -8.08 5.45
C ASP A 109 3.96 -6.89 5.15
#